data_3872ac8b69df1dc8e035b190f72ee445
#
_entry.id   3872ac8b69df1dc8e035b190f72ee445
#
_cell.length_a   1.000
_cell.length_b   1.000
_cell.length_c   1.000
_cell.angle_alpha   90.00
_cell.angle_beta   90.00
_cell.angle_gamma   90.00
#
_symmetry.space_group_name_H-M   'P 1'
#
loop_
_entity.id
_entity.type
_entity.pdbx_description
1 polymer ?
#
loop_
_entity_poly.entity_id
_entity_poly.type
_entity_poly.pdbx_seq_one_letter_code
_entity_poly.pdbx_strand_id
1 'polypeptide(L)'
;MSDRPLPLLDLALLQTLVAVDQTGTLAKAADKVGRTQSAVSLQMQRLEQALALELFDRRGRALALTDAGEAMLGYARRLLELNREAITAVRGHRVAGQVRLGMSVDFEHTWLPRAMARFALSHPKIVVELRVDRNSALEHAVARRDIDIALVFGSMLPADASRIGTVPMAWIAARDFAWTAPAGLPLLVLEQPCMFRTAALQALDNVGTPWRIAVTSPSLGGLWATALAGMGVTVRSAVVLPDGLCDVGARLGLPALPRVGVRILESDIRATAPRTTLRRVLRELAEEFVE
;
A
#
# COMPACT_ATOMS: atom_id res chain seq x y z
N MET A 1 45.06 -2.89 -6.17
CA MET A 1 43.73 -2.58 -5.58
C MET A 1 43.68 -3.29 -4.27
N SER A 2 43.62 -2.55 -3.16
CA SER A 2 43.70 -3.11 -1.80
C SER A 2 42.42 -3.89 -1.51
N ASP A 3 42.55 -5.17 -1.25
CA ASP A 3 41.49 -6.13 -0.87
C ASP A 3 41.08 -5.89 0.60
N ARG A 4 40.55 -4.68 0.85
CA ARG A 4 40.05 -4.35 2.18
C ARG A 4 38.63 -4.93 2.28
N PRO A 5 38.35 -5.81 3.25
CA PRO A 5 37.01 -6.39 3.38
C PRO A 5 35.99 -5.27 3.55
N LEU A 6 34.84 -5.41 2.86
CA LEU A 6 33.72 -4.45 2.98
C LEU A 6 33.27 -4.39 4.45
N PRO A 7 32.95 -3.19 4.97
CA PRO A 7 32.50 -3.03 6.34
C PRO A 7 31.17 -3.74 6.55
N LEU A 8 30.99 -4.35 7.71
CA LEU A 8 29.68 -4.84 8.15
C LEU A 8 28.86 -3.65 8.66
N LEU A 9 27.66 -3.48 8.12
CA LEU A 9 26.73 -2.41 8.51
C LEU A 9 25.94 -2.81 9.76
N ASP A 10 25.94 -1.94 10.77
CA ASP A 10 25.11 -2.11 11.95
C ASP A 10 23.67 -1.70 11.65
N LEU A 11 22.73 -2.62 11.84
CA LEU A 11 21.29 -2.38 11.61
C LEU A 11 20.75 -1.24 12.48
N ALA A 12 21.31 -0.98 13.65
CA ALA A 12 20.88 0.14 14.49
C ALA A 12 21.25 1.50 13.83
N LEU A 13 22.36 1.60 13.11
CA LEU A 13 22.69 2.80 12.34
C LEU A 13 21.73 2.99 11.16
N LEU A 14 21.37 1.90 10.48
CA LEU A 14 20.41 1.92 9.39
C LEU A 14 19.02 2.33 9.87
N GLN A 15 18.59 1.84 11.03
CA GLN A 15 17.32 2.23 11.65
C GLN A 15 17.30 3.74 11.95
N THR A 16 18.41 4.28 12.42
CA THR A 16 18.54 5.71 12.69
C THR A 16 18.50 6.54 11.41
N LEU A 17 19.17 6.10 10.33
CA LEU A 17 19.13 6.76 9.01
C LEU A 17 17.67 6.86 8.50
N VAL A 18 16.93 5.76 8.56
CA VAL A 18 15.51 5.72 8.16
C VAL A 18 14.66 6.65 9.03
N ALA A 19 14.90 6.71 10.33
CA ALA A 19 14.18 7.61 11.24
C ALA A 19 14.48 9.09 10.93
N VAL A 20 15.72 9.42 10.60
CA VAL A 20 16.12 10.80 10.21
C VAL A 20 15.41 11.23 8.94
N ASP A 21 15.40 10.39 7.91
CA ASP A 21 14.68 10.65 6.67
C ASP A 21 13.18 10.90 6.90
N GLN A 22 12.53 10.00 7.65
CA GLN A 22 11.09 10.09 7.92
C GLN A 22 10.66 11.31 8.73
N THR A 23 11.54 11.85 9.57
CA THR A 23 11.23 12.96 10.48
C THR A 23 11.80 14.31 10.04
N GLY A 24 12.72 14.31 9.09
CA GLY A 24 13.37 15.48 8.52
C GLY A 24 14.35 16.19 9.46
N THR A 25 14.48 15.76 10.73
CA THR A 25 15.40 16.39 11.71
C THR A 25 16.01 15.35 12.66
N LEU A 26 17.28 15.60 13.08
CA LEU A 26 17.96 14.73 14.05
C LEU A 26 17.25 14.70 15.41
N ALA A 27 16.66 15.81 15.84
CA ALA A 27 15.92 15.90 17.10
C ALA A 27 14.68 15.00 17.11
N LYS A 28 13.83 15.10 16.10
CA LYS A 28 12.63 14.25 15.96
C LYS A 28 13.00 12.77 15.75
N ALA A 29 14.08 12.50 15.02
CA ALA A 29 14.60 11.15 14.87
C ALA A 29 15.04 10.57 16.22
N ALA A 30 15.68 11.38 17.06
CA ALA A 30 16.11 10.96 18.40
C ALA A 30 14.92 10.52 19.27
N ASP A 31 13.84 11.30 19.29
CA ASP A 31 12.60 10.93 19.96
C ASP A 31 12.04 9.61 19.43
N LYS A 32 12.04 9.45 18.10
CA LYS A 32 11.50 8.25 17.44
C LYS A 32 12.29 6.97 17.75
N VAL A 33 13.63 7.06 17.87
CA VAL A 33 14.50 5.91 18.17
C VAL A 33 14.81 5.76 19.66
N GLY A 34 14.26 6.59 20.54
CA GLY A 34 14.49 6.55 21.98
C GLY A 34 15.94 6.88 22.37
N ARG A 35 16.56 7.86 21.71
CA ARG A 35 17.95 8.28 21.91
C ARG A 35 18.04 9.80 22.12
N THR A 36 19.24 10.29 22.48
CA THR A 36 19.52 11.72 22.46
C THR A 36 19.91 12.19 21.06
N GLN A 37 19.70 13.48 20.75
CA GLN A 37 20.11 14.04 19.47
C GLN A 37 21.61 13.89 19.20
N SER A 38 22.45 14.03 20.23
CA SER A 38 23.89 13.83 20.12
C SER A 38 24.24 12.37 19.76
N ALA A 39 23.52 11.38 20.34
CA ALA A 39 23.69 9.98 20.00
C ALA A 39 23.29 9.69 18.55
N VAL A 40 22.18 10.26 18.07
CA VAL A 40 21.74 10.14 16.67
C VAL A 40 22.77 10.75 15.73
N SER A 41 23.27 11.96 16.04
CA SER A 41 24.35 12.59 15.25
C SER A 41 25.59 11.72 15.17
N LEU A 42 26.02 11.16 16.29
CA LEU A 42 27.18 10.26 16.34
C LEU A 42 26.94 8.98 15.55
N GLN A 43 25.73 8.42 15.58
CA GLN A 43 25.37 7.25 14.79
C GLN A 43 25.46 7.53 13.28
N MET A 44 24.98 8.70 12.82
CA MET A 44 25.10 9.07 11.42
C MET A 44 26.56 9.27 11.00
N GLN A 45 27.37 9.93 11.83
CA GLN A 45 28.81 10.05 11.58
C GLN A 45 29.52 8.68 11.50
N ARG A 46 29.17 7.73 12.37
CA ARG A 46 29.73 6.36 12.31
C ARG A 46 29.35 5.64 11.02
N LEU A 47 28.10 5.82 10.54
CA LEU A 47 27.67 5.25 9.28
C LEU A 47 28.44 5.85 8.10
N GLU A 48 28.60 7.17 8.06
CA GLU A 48 29.39 7.90 7.04
C GLU A 48 30.87 7.45 7.06
N GLN A 49 31.46 7.29 8.25
CA GLN A 49 32.82 6.81 8.40
C GLN A 49 33.00 5.36 7.91
N ALA A 50 32.04 4.47 8.23
CA ALA A 50 32.08 3.08 7.77
C ALA A 50 32.02 2.97 6.25
N LEU A 51 31.27 3.86 5.61
CA LEU A 51 31.12 3.91 4.14
C LEU A 51 32.21 4.73 3.46
N ALA A 52 32.93 5.57 4.20
CA ALA A 52 33.85 6.60 3.71
C ALA A 52 33.15 7.59 2.72
N LEU A 53 31.88 7.87 2.94
CA LEU A 53 31.02 8.76 2.13
C LEU A 53 30.17 9.64 3.04
N GLU A 54 29.91 10.88 2.60
CA GLU A 54 28.91 11.75 3.22
C GLU A 54 27.52 11.35 2.74
N LEU A 55 26.59 11.10 3.67
CA LEU A 55 25.20 10.75 3.37
C LEU A 55 24.27 11.96 3.45
N PHE A 56 24.70 13.05 4.11
CA PHE A 56 23.92 14.27 4.28
C PHE A 56 24.65 15.47 3.70
N ASP A 57 23.93 16.33 2.98
CA ASP A 57 24.43 17.62 2.53
C ASP A 57 24.42 18.60 3.71
N ARG A 58 25.61 19.10 4.07
CA ARG A 58 25.82 20.06 5.16
C ARG A 58 25.79 21.54 4.70
N ARG A 59 25.59 21.79 3.41
CA ARG A 59 25.69 23.15 2.82
C ARG A 59 24.36 23.92 2.90
N GLY A 60 23.26 23.29 3.28
CA GLY A 60 21.92 23.88 3.38
C GLY A 60 21.42 24.09 4.81
N ARG A 61 20.32 24.86 4.95
CA ARG A 61 19.60 25.00 6.23
C ARG A 61 18.76 23.76 6.60
N ALA A 62 18.45 22.91 5.61
CA ALA A 62 17.69 21.68 5.79
C ALA A 62 18.64 20.48 5.68
N LEU A 63 18.33 19.43 6.44
CA LEU A 63 19.04 18.15 6.38
C LEU A 63 18.57 17.43 5.11
N ALA A 64 19.36 17.46 4.05
CA ALA A 64 19.10 16.78 2.79
C ALA A 64 20.05 15.60 2.61
N LEU A 65 19.58 14.53 1.97
CA LEU A 65 20.43 13.41 1.59
C LEU A 65 21.26 13.75 0.35
N THR A 66 22.47 13.19 0.28
CA THR A 66 23.27 13.13 -0.94
C THR A 66 22.77 11.96 -1.81
N ASP A 67 23.24 11.86 -3.07
CA ASP A 67 22.96 10.68 -3.92
C ASP A 67 23.38 9.36 -3.23
N ALA A 68 24.53 9.38 -2.52
CA ALA A 68 24.99 8.25 -1.71
C ALA A 68 24.04 7.98 -0.52
N GLY A 69 23.51 9.05 0.09
CA GLY A 69 22.51 8.97 1.16
C GLY A 69 21.21 8.35 0.70
N GLU A 70 20.70 8.75 -0.45
CA GLU A 70 19.47 8.16 -1.04
C GLU A 70 19.65 6.68 -1.40
N ALA A 71 20.77 6.34 -2.04
CA ALA A 71 21.11 4.96 -2.33
C ALA A 71 21.19 4.12 -1.05
N MET A 72 21.90 4.63 -0.03
CA MET A 72 22.03 3.93 1.26
C MET A 72 20.68 3.80 1.97
N LEU A 73 19.81 4.80 1.92
CA LEU A 73 18.47 4.76 2.49
C LEU A 73 17.62 3.64 1.85
N GLY A 74 17.70 3.49 0.52
CA GLY A 74 17.04 2.41 -0.19
C GLY A 74 17.49 1.02 0.31
N TYR A 75 18.81 0.82 0.44
CA TYR A 75 19.36 -0.42 1.00
C TYR A 75 19.05 -0.59 2.48
N ALA A 76 19.09 0.48 3.28
CA ALA A 76 18.76 0.44 4.70
C ALA A 76 17.34 -0.09 4.94
N ARG A 77 16.36 0.41 4.20
CA ARG A 77 14.97 -0.08 4.26
C ARG A 77 14.88 -1.57 3.93
N ARG A 78 15.55 -2.02 2.87
CA ARG A 78 15.57 -3.44 2.45
C ARG A 78 16.24 -4.35 3.48
N LEU A 79 17.37 -3.93 4.05
CA LEU A 79 18.10 -4.72 5.07
C LEU A 79 17.34 -4.81 6.38
N LEU A 80 16.70 -3.73 6.83
CA LEU A 80 15.83 -3.73 8.01
C LEU A 80 14.61 -4.61 7.81
N GLU A 81 14.04 -4.61 6.61
CA GLU A 81 12.94 -5.49 6.26
C GLU A 81 13.37 -6.96 6.31
N LEU A 82 14.49 -7.31 5.67
CA LEU A 82 15.04 -8.67 5.70
C LEU A 82 15.34 -9.13 7.12
N ASN A 83 15.89 -8.25 7.96
CA ASN A 83 16.11 -8.55 9.38
C ASN A 83 14.80 -8.84 10.12
N ARG A 84 13.76 -8.03 9.85
CA ARG A 84 12.43 -8.25 10.43
C ARG A 84 11.83 -9.58 9.96
N GLU A 85 11.96 -9.90 8.69
CA GLU A 85 11.54 -11.18 8.11
C GLU A 85 12.24 -12.36 8.78
N ALA A 86 13.56 -12.29 8.91
CA ALA A 86 14.36 -13.36 9.56
C ALA A 86 13.92 -13.62 11.00
N ILE A 87 13.77 -12.55 11.80
CA ILE A 87 13.28 -12.65 13.18
C ILE A 87 11.88 -13.23 13.23
N THR A 88 11.01 -12.79 12.33
CA THR A 88 9.61 -13.23 12.26
C THR A 88 9.53 -14.68 11.82
N ALA A 89 10.32 -15.11 10.84
CA ALA A 89 10.39 -16.50 10.39
C ALA A 89 10.82 -17.43 11.52
N VAL A 90 11.89 -17.09 12.24
CA VAL A 90 12.37 -17.91 13.38
C VAL A 90 11.33 -17.99 14.51
N ARG A 91 10.64 -16.87 14.80
CA ARG A 91 9.56 -16.83 15.82
C ARG A 91 8.28 -17.47 15.34
N GLY A 92 7.94 -17.29 14.07
CA GLY A 92 6.68 -17.73 13.44
C GLY A 92 6.56 -19.25 13.31
N HIS A 93 7.67 -20.00 13.33
CA HIS A 93 7.66 -21.46 13.30
C HIS A 93 6.90 -22.12 14.47
N ARG A 94 6.59 -21.35 15.52
CA ARG A 94 5.80 -21.82 16.68
C ARG A 94 4.30 -21.64 16.51
N VAL A 95 3.85 -20.79 15.57
CA VAL A 95 2.41 -20.55 15.33
C VAL A 95 1.94 -21.46 14.23
N ALA A 96 0.95 -22.32 14.56
CA ALA A 96 0.30 -23.20 13.62
C ALA A 96 -1.21 -23.05 13.71
N GLY A 97 -1.94 -23.42 12.66
CA GLY A 97 -3.39 -23.41 12.60
C GLY A 97 -3.91 -22.89 11.28
N GLN A 98 -5.16 -22.46 11.27
CA GLN A 98 -5.87 -22.01 10.08
C GLN A 98 -6.43 -20.61 10.31
N VAL A 99 -6.51 -19.84 9.24
CA VAL A 99 -7.14 -18.51 9.22
C VAL A 99 -7.84 -18.29 7.88
N ARG A 100 -9.07 -17.78 7.92
CA ARG A 100 -9.88 -17.46 6.73
C ARG A 100 -9.71 -15.97 6.43
N LEU A 101 -9.02 -15.68 5.31
CA LEU A 101 -8.72 -14.34 4.84
C LEU A 101 -9.67 -13.93 3.71
N GLY A 102 -10.35 -12.81 3.89
CA GLY A 102 -11.05 -12.09 2.83
C GLY A 102 -10.19 -10.98 2.25
N MET A 103 -10.20 -10.80 0.95
CA MET A 103 -9.50 -9.69 0.30
C MET A 103 -10.31 -9.13 -0.86
N SER A 104 -10.45 -7.79 -0.91
CA SER A 104 -11.15 -7.14 -2.03
C SER A 104 -10.47 -7.48 -3.36
N VAL A 105 -11.29 -7.67 -4.39
CA VAL A 105 -10.82 -7.93 -5.78
C VAL A 105 -9.80 -6.90 -6.26
N ASP A 106 -9.86 -5.67 -5.77
CA ASP A 106 -8.93 -4.60 -6.14
C ASP A 106 -7.49 -4.84 -5.64
N PHE A 107 -7.32 -5.69 -4.62
CA PHE A 107 -6.00 -6.03 -4.08
C PHE A 107 -5.42 -7.32 -4.66
N GLU A 108 -6.19 -8.06 -5.49
CA GLU A 108 -5.83 -9.39 -5.98
C GLU A 108 -4.50 -9.43 -6.72
N HIS A 109 -4.28 -8.46 -7.61
CA HIS A 109 -3.06 -8.41 -8.44
C HIS A 109 -1.97 -7.49 -7.87
N THR A 110 -2.23 -6.83 -6.76
CA THR A 110 -1.34 -5.81 -6.18
C THR A 110 -0.77 -6.23 -4.83
N TRP A 111 -1.60 -6.29 -3.81
CA TRP A 111 -1.16 -6.55 -2.44
C TRP A 111 -1.13 -8.03 -2.09
N LEU A 112 -2.08 -8.82 -2.62
CA LEU A 112 -2.20 -10.23 -2.29
C LEU A 112 -0.93 -11.02 -2.57
N PRO A 113 -0.27 -10.92 -3.74
CA PRO A 113 0.96 -11.68 -3.99
C PRO A 113 2.06 -11.37 -2.99
N ARG A 114 2.27 -10.08 -2.68
CA ARG A 114 3.27 -9.63 -1.69
C ARG A 114 2.94 -10.09 -0.28
N ALA A 115 1.67 -9.95 0.12
CA ALA A 115 1.20 -10.39 1.43
C ALA A 115 1.39 -11.89 1.63
N MET A 116 1.02 -12.69 0.65
CA MET A 116 1.10 -14.15 0.72
C MET A 116 2.54 -14.65 0.67
N ALA A 117 3.39 -14.09 -0.19
CA ALA A 117 4.81 -14.44 -0.22
C ALA A 117 5.48 -14.19 1.13
N ARG A 118 5.28 -13.00 1.70
CA ARG A 118 5.84 -12.62 3.00
C ARG A 118 5.29 -13.48 4.13
N PHE A 119 3.98 -13.75 4.11
CA PHE A 119 3.33 -14.56 5.13
C PHE A 119 3.78 -16.02 5.09
N ALA A 120 3.88 -16.63 3.92
CA ALA A 120 4.32 -18.01 3.74
C ALA A 120 5.75 -18.23 4.23
N LEU A 121 6.67 -17.30 3.95
CA LEU A 121 8.05 -17.36 4.45
C LEU A 121 8.12 -17.26 5.96
N SER A 122 7.30 -16.37 6.55
CA SER A 122 7.36 -16.08 7.99
C SER A 122 6.59 -17.10 8.83
N HIS A 123 5.53 -17.73 8.30
CA HIS A 123 4.57 -18.54 9.05
C HIS A 123 4.15 -19.81 8.26
N PRO A 124 5.09 -20.69 7.91
CA PRO A 124 4.83 -21.84 7.01
C PRO A 124 3.86 -22.88 7.58
N LYS A 125 3.55 -22.83 8.89
CA LYS A 125 2.61 -23.75 9.55
C LYS A 125 1.18 -23.21 9.65
N ILE A 126 0.91 -22.02 9.14
CA ILE A 126 -0.44 -21.46 9.10
C ILE A 126 -1.05 -21.74 7.71
N VAL A 127 -2.20 -22.39 7.72
CA VAL A 127 -3.02 -22.57 6.51
C VAL A 127 -3.90 -21.33 6.33
N VAL A 128 -3.82 -20.70 5.17
CA VAL A 128 -4.68 -19.57 4.82
C VAL A 128 -5.74 -20.05 3.84
N GLU A 129 -7.00 -19.95 4.24
CA GLU A 129 -8.14 -20.06 3.32
C GLU A 129 -8.44 -18.66 2.76
N LEU A 130 -8.16 -18.46 1.47
CA LEU A 130 -8.33 -17.17 0.82
C LEU A 130 -9.68 -17.10 0.09
N ARG A 131 -10.41 -15.99 0.33
CA ARG A 131 -11.57 -15.59 -0.46
C ARG A 131 -11.36 -14.20 -1.02
N VAL A 132 -11.32 -14.09 -2.35
CA VAL A 132 -11.30 -12.80 -3.06
C VAL A 132 -12.73 -12.50 -3.51
N ASP A 133 -13.26 -11.33 -3.12
CA ASP A 133 -14.64 -10.97 -3.42
C ASP A 133 -14.82 -9.44 -3.38
N ARG A 134 -16.02 -8.94 -3.67
CA ARG A 134 -16.38 -7.53 -3.54
C ARG A 134 -16.47 -7.13 -2.07
N ASN A 135 -16.22 -5.85 -1.78
CA ASN A 135 -16.20 -5.33 -0.41
C ASN A 135 -17.46 -5.71 0.38
N SER A 136 -18.66 -5.50 -0.19
CA SER A 136 -19.93 -5.81 0.50
C SER A 136 -20.10 -7.29 0.82
N ALA A 137 -19.67 -8.18 -0.07
CA ALA A 137 -19.74 -9.64 0.17
C ALA A 137 -18.78 -10.05 1.29
N LEU A 138 -17.58 -9.43 1.35
CA LEU A 138 -16.62 -9.67 2.43
C LEU A 138 -17.11 -9.13 3.77
N GLU A 139 -17.70 -7.92 3.81
CA GLU A 139 -18.31 -7.35 5.01
C GLU A 139 -19.38 -8.27 5.59
N HIS A 140 -20.28 -8.78 4.75
CA HIS A 140 -21.28 -9.75 5.18
C HIS A 140 -20.67 -11.07 5.66
N ALA A 141 -19.63 -11.58 4.98
CA ALA A 141 -18.97 -12.83 5.35
C ALA A 141 -18.23 -12.70 6.71
N VAL A 142 -17.62 -11.56 7.00
CA VAL A 142 -17.01 -11.27 8.31
C VAL A 142 -18.09 -11.20 9.39
N ALA A 143 -19.21 -10.49 9.14
CA ALA A 143 -20.32 -10.38 10.08
C ALA A 143 -20.96 -11.74 10.39
N ARG A 144 -21.04 -12.65 9.42
CA ARG A 144 -21.53 -14.03 9.61
C ARG A 144 -20.46 -14.99 10.15
N ARG A 145 -19.23 -14.53 10.37
CA ARG A 145 -18.11 -15.36 10.83
C ARG A 145 -17.64 -16.43 9.83
N ASP A 146 -17.97 -16.25 8.56
CA ASP A 146 -17.48 -17.12 7.47
C ASP A 146 -16.02 -16.80 7.13
N ILE A 147 -15.57 -15.57 7.43
CA ILE A 147 -14.21 -15.06 7.29
C ILE A 147 -13.74 -14.53 8.65
N ASP A 148 -12.48 -14.78 8.99
CA ASP A 148 -11.89 -14.36 10.27
C ASP A 148 -11.37 -12.92 10.22
N ILE A 149 -10.78 -12.53 9.08
CA ILE A 149 -10.19 -11.23 8.84
C ILE A 149 -10.33 -10.86 7.36
N ALA A 150 -10.64 -9.61 7.05
CA ALA A 150 -10.72 -9.15 5.67
C ALA A 150 -10.05 -7.79 5.47
N LEU A 151 -9.36 -7.62 4.34
CA LEU A 151 -8.84 -6.34 3.84
C LEU A 151 -9.78 -5.82 2.75
N VAL A 152 -10.39 -4.67 2.99
CA VAL A 152 -11.42 -4.09 2.13
C VAL A 152 -11.25 -2.59 1.95
N PHE A 153 -11.84 -2.06 0.90
CA PHE A 153 -12.11 -0.62 0.83
C PHE A 153 -13.39 -0.27 1.58
N GLY A 154 -13.44 0.91 2.17
CA GLY A 154 -14.60 1.36 2.94
C GLY A 154 -14.75 2.88 2.96
N SER A 155 -15.80 3.34 3.63
CA SER A 155 -16.09 4.76 3.77
C SER A 155 -15.01 5.51 4.56
N MET A 156 -14.96 6.83 4.39
CA MET A 156 -14.04 7.75 5.06
C MET A 156 -14.53 8.20 6.45
N LEU A 157 -15.43 7.47 7.10
CA LEU A 157 -15.95 7.87 8.42
C LEU A 157 -14.82 8.03 9.44
N PRO A 158 -14.72 9.18 10.13
CA PRO A 158 -13.56 9.52 10.98
C PRO A 158 -13.33 8.59 12.17
N ALA A 159 -14.37 7.95 12.68
CA ALA A 159 -14.34 7.17 13.92
C ALA A 159 -14.14 5.65 13.70
N ASP A 160 -13.76 5.21 12.51
CA ASP A 160 -13.63 3.78 12.22
C ASP A 160 -12.27 3.24 12.64
N ALA A 161 -12.21 2.55 13.79
CA ALA A 161 -11.01 1.90 14.33
C ALA A 161 -10.44 0.81 13.40
N SER A 162 -11.23 0.33 12.44
CA SER A 162 -10.79 -0.65 11.44
C SER A 162 -9.98 -0.03 10.29
N ARG A 163 -10.02 1.30 10.13
CA ARG A 163 -9.30 2.02 9.07
C ARG A 163 -7.80 2.03 9.35
N ILE A 164 -7.01 1.70 8.31
CA ILE A 164 -5.55 1.74 8.36
C ILE A 164 -5.05 3.06 7.78
N GLY A 165 -5.68 3.53 6.71
CA GLY A 165 -5.32 4.74 6.00
C GLY A 165 -6.23 4.97 4.81
N THR A 166 -5.80 5.80 3.86
CA THR A 166 -6.56 6.13 2.66
C THR A 166 -5.70 6.05 1.41
N VAL A 167 -6.33 5.79 0.27
CA VAL A 167 -5.69 5.86 -1.05
C VAL A 167 -6.52 6.74 -1.98
N PRO A 168 -5.89 7.41 -2.96
CA PRO A 168 -6.61 8.19 -3.95
C PRO A 168 -7.39 7.29 -4.89
N MET A 169 -8.58 7.74 -5.31
CA MET A 169 -9.25 7.22 -6.50
C MET A 169 -8.74 7.95 -7.73
N ALA A 170 -8.69 7.27 -8.87
CA ALA A 170 -8.24 7.85 -10.14
C ALA A 170 -9.15 7.45 -11.31
N TRP A 171 -9.15 8.29 -12.34
CA TRP A 171 -9.76 8.02 -13.63
C TRP A 171 -8.79 7.22 -14.50
N ILE A 172 -9.07 5.96 -14.73
CA ILE A 172 -8.13 5.01 -15.32
C ILE A 172 -8.61 4.59 -16.72
N ALA A 173 -7.70 4.68 -17.70
CA ALA A 173 -7.90 4.22 -19.07
C ALA A 173 -6.58 3.80 -19.71
N ALA A 174 -6.63 3.30 -20.94
CA ALA A 174 -5.45 3.09 -21.76
C ALA A 174 -4.67 4.42 -21.95
N ARG A 175 -3.35 4.33 -22.06
CA ARG A 175 -2.47 5.52 -22.18
C ARG A 175 -2.81 6.41 -23.36
N ASP A 176 -3.25 5.83 -24.47
CA ASP A 176 -3.61 6.49 -25.72
C ASP A 176 -5.13 6.78 -25.84
N PHE A 177 -5.91 6.44 -24.80
CA PHE A 177 -7.34 6.72 -24.78
C PHE A 177 -7.62 8.20 -24.98
N ALA A 178 -8.43 8.53 -25.98
CA ALA A 178 -8.86 9.88 -26.28
C ALA A 178 -10.38 9.99 -26.19
N TRP A 179 -10.84 11.11 -25.64
CA TRP A 179 -12.25 11.46 -25.58
C TRP A 179 -12.43 12.95 -25.81
N THR A 180 -13.46 13.31 -26.53
CA THR A 180 -13.81 14.71 -26.80
C THR A 180 -15.29 14.94 -26.47
N ALA A 181 -15.57 15.98 -25.70
CA ALA A 181 -16.93 16.48 -25.52
C ALA A 181 -17.46 16.98 -26.88
N PRO A 182 -18.77 16.86 -27.19
CA PRO A 182 -19.89 16.55 -26.29
C PRO A 182 -20.31 15.07 -26.25
N ALA A 183 -19.58 14.17 -26.88
CA ALA A 183 -19.88 12.73 -26.73
C ALA A 183 -19.77 12.33 -25.28
N GLY A 184 -20.83 11.75 -24.71
CA GLY A 184 -20.82 11.33 -23.31
C GLY A 184 -19.62 10.43 -22.98
N LEU A 185 -18.90 10.74 -21.90
CA LEU A 185 -17.73 9.98 -21.46
C LEU A 185 -18.09 8.49 -21.31
N PRO A 186 -17.45 7.57 -22.06
CA PRO A 186 -17.77 6.14 -21.96
C PRO A 186 -17.18 5.58 -20.65
N LEU A 187 -18.06 5.15 -19.75
CA LEU A 187 -17.68 4.58 -18.47
C LEU A 187 -17.67 3.06 -18.50
N LEU A 188 -16.61 2.48 -17.94
CA LEU A 188 -16.48 1.07 -17.68
C LEU A 188 -16.69 0.87 -16.18
N VAL A 189 -17.70 0.12 -15.79
CA VAL A 189 -18.12 0.02 -14.39
C VAL A 189 -18.29 -1.43 -13.95
N LEU A 190 -18.02 -1.69 -12.67
CA LEU A 190 -18.50 -2.93 -12.06
C LEU A 190 -20.01 -2.83 -11.79
N GLU A 191 -20.65 -3.99 -11.70
CA GLU A 191 -22.03 -4.10 -11.23
C GLU A 191 -22.22 -3.47 -9.86
N GLN A 192 -23.42 -3.00 -9.58
CA GLN A 192 -23.79 -2.50 -8.24
C GLN A 192 -23.94 -3.65 -7.22
N PRO A 193 -23.68 -3.35 -5.94
CA PRO A 193 -23.19 -2.10 -5.39
C PRO A 193 -21.67 -1.93 -5.58
N CYS A 194 -21.23 -0.72 -6.00
CA CYS A 194 -19.81 -0.42 -6.19
C CYS A 194 -19.53 1.05 -5.83
N MET A 195 -18.72 1.28 -4.78
CA MET A 195 -18.39 2.63 -4.30
C MET A 195 -17.64 3.46 -5.35
N PHE A 196 -16.76 2.85 -6.14
CA PHE A 196 -16.02 3.52 -7.20
C PHE A 196 -16.94 4.01 -8.33
N ARG A 197 -17.93 3.18 -8.72
CA ARG A 197 -18.97 3.58 -9.65
C ARG A 197 -19.77 4.76 -9.11
N THR A 198 -20.20 4.70 -7.87
CA THR A 198 -20.96 5.79 -7.22
C THR A 198 -20.15 7.08 -7.21
N ALA A 199 -18.87 7.02 -6.81
CA ALA A 199 -17.99 8.19 -6.80
C ALA A 199 -17.78 8.79 -8.19
N ALA A 200 -17.60 7.94 -9.23
CA ALA A 200 -17.46 8.38 -10.61
C ALA A 200 -18.69 9.16 -11.10
N LEU A 201 -19.88 8.58 -10.91
CA LEU A 201 -21.13 9.20 -11.37
C LEU A 201 -21.39 10.53 -10.64
N GLN A 202 -21.26 10.55 -9.32
CA GLN A 202 -21.42 11.78 -8.54
C GLN A 202 -20.44 12.87 -8.96
N ALA A 203 -19.17 12.53 -9.20
CA ALA A 203 -18.17 13.52 -9.60
C ALA A 203 -18.51 14.14 -10.96
N LEU A 204 -18.94 13.34 -11.95
CA LEU A 204 -19.32 13.82 -13.27
C LEU A 204 -20.61 14.64 -13.23
N ASP A 205 -21.62 14.18 -12.49
CA ASP A 205 -22.90 14.87 -12.34
C ASP A 205 -22.73 16.25 -11.69
N ASN A 206 -21.85 16.35 -10.68
CA ASN A 206 -21.59 17.61 -9.97
C ASN A 206 -21.01 18.71 -10.88
N VAL A 207 -20.31 18.35 -11.95
CA VAL A 207 -19.72 19.31 -12.90
C VAL A 207 -20.45 19.33 -14.25
N GLY A 208 -21.53 18.55 -14.37
CA GLY A 208 -22.33 18.50 -15.61
C GLY A 208 -21.63 17.86 -16.81
N THR A 209 -20.60 17.02 -16.57
CA THR A 209 -19.93 16.29 -17.65
C THR A 209 -20.83 15.16 -18.14
N PRO A 210 -21.22 15.13 -19.43
CA PRO A 210 -22.08 14.07 -19.94
C PRO A 210 -21.31 12.73 -19.95
N TRP A 211 -21.99 11.68 -19.54
CA TRP A 211 -21.42 10.34 -19.50
C TRP A 211 -22.41 9.28 -20.00
N ARG A 212 -21.91 8.11 -20.35
CA ARG A 212 -22.70 6.91 -20.64
C ARG A 212 -22.00 5.68 -20.12
N ILE A 213 -22.73 4.66 -19.71
CA ILE A 213 -22.14 3.37 -19.40
C ILE A 213 -21.85 2.65 -20.73
N ALA A 214 -20.57 2.40 -21.01
CA ALA A 214 -20.13 1.66 -22.17
C ALA A 214 -20.04 0.15 -21.89
N VAL A 215 -19.58 -0.22 -20.68
CA VAL A 215 -19.46 -1.61 -20.24
C VAL A 215 -19.85 -1.72 -18.78
N THR A 216 -20.59 -2.76 -18.44
CA THR A 216 -20.79 -3.24 -17.07
C THR A 216 -20.19 -4.64 -16.96
N SER A 217 -19.29 -4.86 -16.00
CA SER A 217 -18.61 -6.13 -15.80
C SER A 217 -18.88 -6.67 -14.38
N PRO A 218 -19.09 -7.98 -14.20
CA PRO A 218 -19.11 -8.59 -12.87
C PRO A 218 -17.70 -8.75 -12.27
N SER A 219 -16.64 -8.70 -13.08
CA SER A 219 -15.26 -8.96 -12.66
C SER A 219 -14.31 -7.79 -12.96
N LEU A 220 -13.32 -7.62 -12.10
CA LEU A 220 -12.28 -6.62 -12.26
C LEU A 220 -11.37 -6.93 -13.48
N GLY A 221 -11.08 -8.21 -13.73
CA GLY A 221 -10.30 -8.63 -14.92
C GLY A 221 -10.99 -8.25 -16.24
N GLY A 222 -12.32 -8.44 -16.33
CA GLY A 222 -13.10 -7.99 -17.49
C GLY A 222 -13.09 -6.47 -17.62
N LEU A 223 -13.13 -5.74 -16.51
CA LEU A 223 -13.04 -4.28 -16.51
C LEU A 223 -11.68 -3.80 -17.05
N TRP A 224 -10.59 -4.40 -16.57
CA TRP A 224 -9.23 -4.07 -17.05
C TRP A 224 -9.04 -4.40 -18.52
N ALA A 225 -9.53 -5.55 -18.99
CA ALA A 225 -9.46 -5.93 -20.40
C ALA A 225 -10.16 -4.90 -21.31
N THR A 226 -11.36 -4.42 -20.92
CA THR A 226 -12.08 -3.41 -21.69
C THR A 226 -11.43 -2.02 -21.64
N ALA A 227 -10.79 -1.67 -20.49
CA ALA A 227 -10.01 -0.44 -20.38
C ALA A 227 -8.76 -0.47 -21.25
N LEU A 228 -8.01 -1.60 -21.27
CA LEU A 228 -6.86 -1.80 -22.16
C LEU A 228 -7.24 -1.77 -23.63
N ALA A 229 -8.43 -2.26 -23.98
CA ALA A 229 -8.98 -2.17 -25.35
C ALA A 229 -9.41 -0.75 -25.76
N GLY A 230 -9.24 0.26 -24.89
CA GLY A 230 -9.58 1.64 -25.19
C GLY A 230 -11.09 1.93 -25.25
N MET A 231 -11.94 1.08 -24.63
CA MET A 231 -13.39 1.22 -24.71
C MET A 231 -13.96 2.35 -23.83
N GLY A 232 -13.16 2.87 -22.88
CA GLY A 232 -13.61 3.93 -21.97
C GLY A 232 -12.75 4.10 -20.74
N VAL A 233 -13.29 4.80 -19.77
CA VAL A 233 -12.66 5.18 -18.50
C VAL A 233 -13.33 4.45 -17.35
N THR A 234 -12.56 3.99 -16.39
CA THR A 234 -13.05 3.45 -15.12
C THR A 234 -12.48 4.23 -13.93
N VAL A 235 -13.09 4.10 -12.75
CA VAL A 235 -12.58 4.66 -11.50
C VAL A 235 -12.19 3.53 -10.56
N ARG A 236 -10.94 3.53 -10.10
CA ARG A 236 -10.37 2.61 -9.11
C ARG A 236 -9.32 3.30 -8.25
N SER A 237 -8.74 2.58 -7.28
CA SER A 237 -7.56 3.08 -6.58
C SER A 237 -6.36 3.10 -7.54
N ALA A 238 -5.51 4.14 -7.41
CA ALA A 238 -4.34 4.33 -8.27
C ALA A 238 -3.06 3.64 -7.73
N VAL A 239 -3.17 2.82 -6.68
CA VAL A 239 -2.00 2.29 -5.95
C VAL A 239 -1.11 1.42 -6.83
N VAL A 240 -1.70 0.53 -7.62
CA VAL A 240 -0.97 -0.23 -8.66
C VAL A 240 -1.92 -0.49 -9.82
N LEU A 241 -1.51 -0.13 -11.01
CA LEU A 241 -2.29 -0.31 -12.23
C LEU A 241 -1.65 -1.40 -13.11
N PRO A 242 -2.46 -2.16 -13.86
CA PRO A 242 -1.94 -3.02 -14.91
C PRO A 242 -1.13 -2.23 -15.93
N ASP A 243 -0.11 -2.87 -16.50
CA ASP A 243 0.67 -2.30 -17.60
C ASP A 243 -0.22 -1.85 -18.74
N GLY A 244 0.04 -0.67 -19.30
CA GLY A 244 -0.77 -0.08 -20.37
C GLY A 244 -1.89 0.82 -19.90
N LEU A 245 -2.27 0.77 -18.61
CA LEU A 245 -3.25 1.68 -18.00
C LEU A 245 -2.56 2.81 -17.24
N CYS A 246 -3.22 3.97 -17.16
CA CYS A 246 -2.74 5.12 -16.38
C CYS A 246 -3.91 5.97 -15.88
N ASP A 247 -3.62 6.87 -14.94
CA ASP A 247 -4.54 7.94 -14.57
C ASP A 247 -4.62 8.95 -15.72
N VAL A 248 -5.82 9.14 -16.23
CA VAL A 248 -6.13 10.06 -17.32
C VAL A 248 -6.91 11.30 -16.84
N GLY A 249 -7.20 11.42 -15.56
CA GLY A 249 -8.06 12.45 -15.00
C GLY A 249 -7.64 13.86 -15.37
N ALA A 250 -6.39 14.23 -15.06
CA ALA A 250 -5.85 15.56 -15.37
C ALA A 250 -5.79 15.82 -16.89
N ARG A 251 -5.37 14.82 -17.68
CA ARG A 251 -5.22 14.94 -19.12
C ARG A 251 -6.56 15.14 -19.84
N LEU A 252 -7.62 14.53 -19.35
CA LEU A 252 -8.97 14.64 -19.92
C LEU A 252 -9.82 15.73 -19.26
N GLY A 253 -9.28 16.51 -18.32
CA GLY A 253 -10.02 17.54 -17.60
C GLY A 253 -11.17 17.00 -16.75
N LEU A 254 -11.05 15.77 -16.24
CA LEU A 254 -12.09 15.13 -15.43
C LEU A 254 -12.08 15.66 -13.99
N PRO A 255 -13.22 15.66 -13.30
CA PRO A 255 -13.31 16.19 -11.94
C PRO A 255 -12.48 15.37 -10.95
N ALA A 256 -12.05 16.03 -9.87
CA ALA A 256 -11.36 15.38 -8.78
C ALA A 256 -12.23 14.30 -8.13
N LEU A 257 -11.61 13.19 -7.77
CA LEU A 257 -12.26 12.08 -7.09
C LEU A 257 -11.92 12.07 -5.59
N PRO A 258 -12.79 11.54 -4.74
CA PRO A 258 -12.51 11.40 -3.32
C PRO A 258 -11.40 10.37 -3.08
N ARG A 259 -10.88 10.37 -1.86
CA ARG A 259 -10.05 9.26 -1.37
C ARG A 259 -10.95 8.14 -0.84
N VAL A 260 -10.47 6.93 -0.80
CA VAL A 260 -11.16 5.77 -0.23
C VAL A 260 -10.36 5.21 0.94
N GLY A 261 -11.06 4.84 2.01
CA GLY A 261 -10.45 4.21 3.18
C GLY A 261 -10.03 2.78 2.90
N VAL A 262 -8.88 2.36 3.42
CA VAL A 262 -8.46 0.96 3.50
C VAL A 262 -8.73 0.47 4.92
N ARG A 263 -9.40 -0.66 5.05
CA ARG A 263 -9.91 -1.19 6.34
C ARG A 263 -9.51 -2.65 6.52
N ILE A 264 -9.16 -3.00 7.76
CA ILE A 264 -9.11 -4.39 8.20
C ILE A 264 -10.35 -4.66 9.05
N LEU A 265 -11.20 -5.56 8.57
CA LEU A 265 -12.36 -6.06 9.29
C LEU A 265 -12.00 -7.36 9.99
N GLU A 266 -12.50 -7.55 11.19
CA GLU A 266 -12.32 -8.79 11.95
C GLU A 266 -13.68 -9.28 12.46
N SER A 267 -13.89 -10.61 12.39
CA SER A 267 -15.05 -11.22 13.01
C SER A 267 -14.96 -11.10 14.54
N ASP A 268 -16.10 -11.05 15.22
CA ASP A 268 -16.21 -10.87 16.67
C ASP A 268 -15.89 -12.14 17.50
N ILE A 269 -15.36 -13.19 16.87
CA ILE A 269 -14.87 -14.37 17.56
C ILE A 269 -13.52 -14.11 18.24
N ARG A 270 -13.23 -14.92 19.29
CA ARG A 270 -11.97 -14.81 20.02
C ARG A 270 -10.76 -14.82 19.07
N ALA A 271 -9.86 -13.87 19.28
CA ALA A 271 -8.63 -13.77 18.50
C ALA A 271 -7.78 -15.03 18.66
N THR A 272 -7.41 -15.64 17.52
CA THR A 272 -6.46 -16.76 17.49
C THR A 272 -5.06 -16.24 17.14
N ALA A 273 -4.02 -17.01 17.49
CA ALA A 273 -2.64 -16.63 17.16
C ALA A 273 -2.43 -16.48 15.63
N PRO A 274 -2.94 -17.38 14.74
CA PRO A 274 -2.88 -17.19 13.29
C PRO A 274 -3.54 -15.87 12.82
N ARG A 275 -4.74 -15.53 13.32
CA ARG A 275 -5.45 -14.30 12.96
C ARG A 275 -4.69 -13.04 13.39
N THR A 276 -4.21 -13.01 14.65
CA THR A 276 -3.42 -11.89 15.17
C THR A 276 -2.15 -11.67 14.36
N THR A 277 -1.49 -12.75 13.97
CA THR A 277 -0.29 -12.74 13.14
C THR A 277 -0.59 -12.20 11.75
N LEU A 278 -1.62 -12.71 11.09
CA LEU A 278 -2.02 -12.25 9.75
C LEU A 278 -2.44 -10.77 9.77
N ARG A 279 -3.22 -10.34 10.78
CA ARG A 279 -3.58 -8.93 10.96
C ARG A 279 -2.36 -8.01 10.99
N ARG A 280 -1.32 -8.40 11.74
CA ARG A 280 -0.08 -7.62 11.82
C ARG A 280 0.59 -7.50 10.44
N VAL A 281 0.72 -8.62 9.72
CA VAL A 281 1.33 -8.61 8.37
C VAL A 281 0.52 -7.77 7.38
N LEU A 282 -0.82 -7.89 7.39
CA LEU A 282 -1.68 -7.07 6.53
C LEU A 282 -1.57 -5.58 6.86
N ARG A 283 -1.52 -5.22 8.14
CA ARG A 283 -1.37 -3.81 8.56
C ARG A 283 -0.03 -3.24 8.10
N GLU A 284 1.06 -3.93 8.35
CA GLU A 284 2.40 -3.52 7.97
C GLU A 284 2.53 -3.31 6.45
N LEU A 285 1.94 -4.20 5.66
CA LEU A 285 1.91 -4.05 4.20
C LEU A 285 1.01 -2.90 3.75
N ALA A 286 -0.13 -2.72 4.41
CA ALA A 286 -1.04 -1.64 4.06
C ALA A 286 -0.40 -0.27 4.31
N GLU A 287 0.35 -0.11 5.41
CA GLU A 287 1.07 1.13 5.75
C GLU A 287 2.11 1.55 4.70
N GLU A 288 2.54 0.64 3.80
CA GLU A 288 3.43 0.96 2.68
C GLU A 288 2.71 1.71 1.54
N PHE A 289 1.37 1.63 1.46
CA PHE A 289 0.57 2.11 0.34
C PHE A 289 -0.50 3.15 0.73
N VAL A 290 -0.71 3.39 2.00
CA VAL A 290 -1.72 4.32 2.51
C VAL A 290 -1.07 5.57 3.10
N GLU A 291 -1.83 6.68 3.04
CA GLU A 291 -1.50 7.95 3.69
C GLU A 291 -2.40 8.18 4.92
#